data_6566f22e861a45bcd553c515503619b2
#
_entry.id   6566f22e861a45bcd553c515503619b2
#
_cell.length_a   1.000
_cell.length_b   1.000
_cell.length_c   1.000
_cell.angle_alpha   90.00
_cell.angle_beta   90.00
_cell.angle_gamma   90.00
#
_symmetry.space_group_name_H-M   'P 1'
#
loop_
_entity.id
_entity.type
_entity.pdbx_description
1 polymer ?
#
loop_
_entity_poly.entity_id
_entity_poly.type
_entity_poly.pdbx_seq_one_letter_code
_entity_poly.pdbx_strand_id
1 'polypeptide(L)'
;MRIVTTRRISQVFFFLLFVWFCIVATVGSKFWQLRGWPIEWFFQLDPLVAVGTVLTTHTLYWPLLWALATVVLTLIFGRFFCSWVCPFGSLHHFVGFLGRRSKKLAHKVKLNRYRKAQRVKYYVLVAFLALTAFPSAAATLQVGILDPIAVITRSFNLVLLPIVDSPTSFIFISRRFYEGGWLILVIFLAAVLLNLAIPRFYCRFICPLGALFGIIDRFAIWRIGKKQRECVNCILCERDCEGGCEPAGNIRISECVLCFNCLDSCKHSVIAYQTKTSAAGEVTNPDISRRGFALSLVSGLFGVGAIRLSNRLGSNWYYKVVRPPGSLPEEEFLKRCVKCGQCMRVCPTNVIQPAGFEGGLENLWTPVLNNRIGSSGCQLNCVACGQVCTTSAIRPITLAEKLGVNEFAEAGPIKMGTAFVDRSRCLPWAMDKPCIVCEENCPLSPKAIFTREEFVTLRDGVFTAKKIGGDTIEILEGSLKPAKFAGGDYYCAVDGSARWKITANTETSLTVSADERFRKLAAEISKIEVQVRLQRPYVDIERCIGCGICEHECPVSGKKAIRVSAEGETRSADRKLLLER
;
A
#
# COMPACT_ATOMS: atom_id res chain seq x y z
N MET A 1 -40.81 12.59 10.27
CA MET A 1 -39.92 11.94 9.26
C MET A 1 -39.81 10.46 9.59
N ARG A 2 -39.92 9.53 8.63
CA ARG A 2 -39.82 8.08 8.93
C ARG A 2 -38.38 7.72 9.26
N ILE A 3 -38.18 6.93 10.31
CA ILE A 3 -36.82 6.54 10.80
C ILE A 3 -35.95 5.93 9.68
N VAL A 4 -36.56 5.20 8.74
CA VAL A 4 -35.88 4.63 7.57
C VAL A 4 -35.35 5.72 6.63
N THR A 5 -36.09 6.84 6.49
CA THR A 5 -35.64 8.00 5.70
C THR A 5 -34.45 8.67 6.36
N THR A 6 -34.50 8.90 7.68
CA THR A 6 -33.36 9.45 8.46
C THR A 6 -32.12 8.59 8.32
N ARG A 7 -32.27 7.26 8.42
CA ARG A 7 -31.16 6.32 8.19
C ARG A 7 -30.56 6.46 6.79
N ARG A 8 -31.39 6.56 5.75
CA ARG A 8 -30.90 6.70 4.36
C ARG A 8 -30.12 8.00 4.18
N ILE A 9 -30.58 9.09 4.78
CA ILE A 9 -29.84 10.37 4.77
C ILE A 9 -28.50 10.19 5.47
N SER A 10 -28.46 9.57 6.65
CA SER A 10 -27.22 9.26 7.37
C SER A 10 -26.26 8.41 6.53
N GLN A 11 -26.76 7.37 5.87
CA GLN A 11 -25.96 6.53 4.98
C GLN A 11 -25.32 7.31 3.83
N VAL A 12 -26.10 8.17 3.18
CA VAL A 12 -25.58 9.03 2.08
C VAL A 12 -24.55 10.00 2.62
N PHE A 13 -24.84 10.65 3.76
CA PHE A 13 -23.91 11.60 4.37
C PHE A 13 -22.57 10.95 4.72
N PHE A 14 -22.56 9.84 5.47
CA PHE A 14 -21.32 9.18 5.86
C PHE A 14 -20.59 8.54 4.68
N PHE A 15 -21.29 8.08 3.66
CA PHE A 15 -20.66 7.59 2.44
C PHE A 15 -19.98 8.71 1.65
N LEU A 16 -20.65 9.86 1.51
CA LEU A 16 -20.05 11.03 0.86
C LEU A 16 -18.88 11.59 1.66
N LEU A 17 -18.98 11.62 3.00
CA LEU A 17 -17.89 12.01 3.88
C LEU A 17 -16.67 11.06 3.72
N PHE A 18 -16.92 9.76 3.62
CA PHE A 18 -15.87 8.78 3.34
C PHE A 18 -15.19 9.03 1.99
N VAL A 19 -15.98 9.24 0.93
CA VAL A 19 -15.44 9.56 -0.41
C VAL A 19 -14.64 10.87 -0.36
N TRP A 20 -15.14 11.87 0.34
CA TRP A 20 -14.43 13.12 0.57
C TRP A 20 -13.08 12.90 1.23
N PHE A 21 -13.00 12.12 2.32
CA PHE A 21 -11.73 11.78 2.96
C PHE A 21 -10.77 11.04 2.02
N CYS A 22 -11.27 10.17 1.16
CA CYS A 22 -10.45 9.54 0.13
C CYS A 22 -9.93 10.55 -0.90
N ILE A 23 -10.69 11.58 -1.27
CA ILE A 23 -10.27 12.64 -2.22
C ILE A 23 -9.21 13.53 -1.58
N VAL A 24 -9.44 14.04 -0.38
CA VAL A 24 -8.53 14.98 0.29
C VAL A 24 -7.23 14.34 0.77
N ALA A 25 -7.14 13.01 0.82
CA ALA A 25 -5.92 12.28 1.14
C ALA A 25 -4.86 12.40 0.02
N THR A 26 -4.55 13.62 -0.41
CA THR A 26 -3.58 13.95 -1.47
C THR A 26 -2.76 15.16 -1.04
N VAL A 27 -1.45 15.13 -1.25
CA VAL A 27 -0.56 16.27 -0.97
C VAL A 27 -0.65 17.30 -2.10
N GLY A 28 -0.77 18.57 -1.76
CA GLY A 28 -0.76 19.67 -2.71
C GLY A 28 -1.19 21.00 -2.12
N SER A 29 -1.30 22.03 -2.97
CA SER A 29 -1.61 23.42 -2.58
C SER A 29 -3.10 23.74 -2.56
N LYS A 30 -3.95 22.94 -3.21
CA LYS A 30 -5.39 23.18 -3.29
C LYS A 30 -6.07 23.00 -1.93
N PHE A 31 -7.12 23.77 -1.65
CA PHE A 31 -7.77 23.76 -0.33
C PHE A 31 -8.41 22.41 0.07
N TRP A 32 -8.79 21.59 -0.91
CA TRP A 32 -9.35 20.25 -0.69
C TRP A 32 -8.31 19.15 -0.54
N GLN A 33 -7.03 19.48 -0.57
CA GLN A 33 -5.95 18.51 -0.34
C GLN A 33 -5.63 18.38 1.14
N LEU A 34 -4.78 17.41 1.50
CA LEU A 34 -4.46 17.09 2.89
C LEU A 34 -3.97 18.36 3.66
N ARG A 35 -4.79 18.82 4.59
CA ARG A 35 -4.53 19.98 5.45
C ARG A 35 -5.13 19.78 6.84
N GLY A 36 -4.70 18.70 7.51
CA GLY A 36 -5.24 18.36 8.85
C GLY A 36 -6.65 17.77 8.84
N TRP A 37 -7.15 17.32 7.69
CA TRP A 37 -8.39 16.56 7.64
C TRP A 37 -8.24 15.23 8.39
N PRO A 38 -9.19 14.84 9.25
CA PRO A 38 -9.12 13.61 10.04
C PRO A 38 -9.50 12.39 9.17
N ILE A 39 -8.70 12.10 8.16
CA ILE A 39 -8.97 11.05 7.17
C ILE A 39 -8.97 9.63 7.77
N GLU A 40 -8.35 9.46 8.91
CA GLU A 40 -8.30 8.23 9.70
C GLU A 40 -9.52 8.01 10.61
N TRP A 41 -10.46 8.94 10.66
CA TRP A 41 -11.58 8.94 11.62
C TRP A 41 -12.40 7.65 11.60
N PHE A 42 -12.70 7.11 10.41
CA PHE A 42 -13.44 5.83 10.31
C PHE A 42 -12.71 4.66 10.96
N PHE A 43 -11.36 4.66 10.92
CA PHE A 43 -10.55 3.63 11.58
C PHE A 43 -10.46 3.87 13.09
N GLN A 44 -10.45 5.12 13.53
CA GLN A 44 -10.47 5.45 14.97
C GLN A 44 -11.76 4.98 15.62
N LEU A 45 -12.88 4.97 14.88
CA LEU A 45 -14.18 4.47 15.35
C LEU A 45 -14.30 2.94 15.25
N ASP A 46 -13.29 2.23 14.77
CA ASP A 46 -13.35 0.79 14.55
C ASP A 46 -12.82 0.00 15.77
N PRO A 47 -13.70 -0.66 16.54
CA PRO A 47 -13.29 -1.43 17.71
C PRO A 47 -12.50 -2.69 17.35
N LEU A 48 -12.61 -3.23 16.13
CA LEU A 48 -11.86 -4.40 15.73
C LEU A 48 -10.37 -4.06 15.49
N VAL A 49 -10.11 -2.90 14.86
CA VAL A 49 -8.77 -2.36 14.71
C VAL A 49 -8.17 -2.04 16.08
N ALA A 50 -8.94 -1.40 16.97
CA ALA A 50 -8.50 -1.07 18.32
C ALA A 50 -8.11 -2.32 19.11
N VAL A 51 -9.00 -3.30 19.20
CA VAL A 51 -8.75 -4.57 19.90
C VAL A 51 -7.56 -5.33 19.27
N GLY A 52 -7.52 -5.42 17.95
CA GLY A 52 -6.40 -6.08 17.24
C GLY A 52 -5.06 -5.42 17.55
N THR A 53 -5.00 -4.09 17.52
CA THR A 53 -3.75 -3.34 17.82
C THR A 53 -3.33 -3.53 19.29
N VAL A 54 -4.26 -3.48 20.23
CA VAL A 54 -3.96 -3.73 21.67
C VAL A 54 -3.46 -5.14 21.89
N LEU A 55 -4.07 -6.15 21.27
CA LEU A 55 -3.65 -7.54 21.41
C LEU A 55 -2.26 -7.80 20.81
N THR A 56 -1.91 -7.15 19.71
CA THR A 56 -0.60 -7.35 19.06
C THR A 56 0.52 -6.56 19.71
N THR A 57 0.25 -5.34 20.21
CA THR A 57 1.27 -4.41 20.72
C THR A 57 1.35 -4.36 22.22
N HIS A 58 0.31 -4.83 22.93
CA HIS A 58 0.13 -4.69 24.37
C HIS A 58 0.20 -3.22 24.86
N THR A 59 -0.07 -2.27 23.95
CA THR A 59 -0.05 -0.83 24.23
C THR A 59 -1.36 -0.19 23.79
N LEU A 60 -1.80 0.82 24.55
CA LEU A 60 -2.94 1.65 24.19
C LEU A 60 -2.48 2.80 23.29
N TYR A 61 -3.06 2.89 22.10
CA TYR A 61 -2.85 4.00 21.19
C TYR A 61 -4.04 4.97 21.31
N TRP A 62 -3.78 6.18 21.82
CA TRP A 62 -4.81 7.16 22.17
C TRP A 62 -5.87 7.44 21.10
N PRO A 63 -5.52 7.63 19.81
CA PRO A 63 -6.52 7.87 18.77
C PRO A 63 -7.53 6.74 18.61
N LEU A 64 -7.16 5.49 18.90
CA LEU A 64 -8.07 4.33 18.81
C LEU A 64 -9.04 4.22 20.00
N LEU A 65 -8.89 5.05 21.06
CA LEU A 65 -9.86 5.10 22.16
C LEU A 65 -11.23 5.59 21.70
N TRP A 66 -11.32 6.34 20.59
CA TRP A 66 -12.61 6.70 19.99
C TRP A 66 -13.47 5.48 19.63
N ALA A 67 -12.85 4.32 19.43
CA ALA A 67 -13.56 3.05 19.25
C ALA A 67 -14.45 2.68 20.46
N LEU A 68 -14.10 3.12 21.68
CA LEU A 68 -14.95 2.94 22.84
C LEU A 68 -16.29 3.65 22.69
N ALA A 69 -16.33 4.81 22.03
CA ALA A 69 -17.59 5.50 21.76
C ALA A 69 -18.53 4.63 20.93
N THR A 70 -18.03 3.95 19.89
CA THR A 70 -18.86 3.03 19.08
C THR A 70 -19.29 1.79 19.85
N VAL A 71 -18.46 1.29 20.78
CA VAL A 71 -18.82 0.19 21.68
C VAL A 71 -19.93 0.62 22.64
N VAL A 72 -19.78 1.77 23.31
CA VAL A 72 -20.78 2.31 24.23
C VAL A 72 -22.10 2.59 23.51
N LEU A 73 -22.05 3.23 22.34
CA LEU A 73 -23.25 3.47 21.54
C LEU A 73 -23.90 2.15 21.08
N THR A 74 -23.12 1.10 20.82
CA THR A 74 -23.66 -0.22 20.49
C THR A 74 -24.32 -0.89 21.70
N LEU A 75 -23.77 -0.73 22.91
CA LEU A 75 -24.38 -1.21 24.14
C LEU A 75 -25.70 -0.48 24.46
N ILE A 76 -25.81 0.81 24.14
CA ILE A 76 -27.03 1.57 24.36
C ILE A 76 -28.06 1.28 23.26
N PHE A 77 -27.70 1.53 22.01
CA PHE A 77 -28.63 1.55 20.87
C PHE A 77 -28.67 0.27 20.06
N GLY A 78 -27.76 -0.68 20.32
CA GLY A 78 -27.58 -1.85 19.48
C GLY A 78 -26.65 -1.58 18.28
N ARG A 79 -26.57 -2.51 17.36
CA ARG A 79 -25.62 -2.53 16.22
C ARG A 79 -25.92 -1.48 15.14
N PHE A 80 -25.99 -0.19 15.54
CA PHE A 80 -26.35 0.92 14.65
C PHE A 80 -25.25 1.21 13.61
N PHE A 81 -23.96 1.10 13.99
CA PHE A 81 -22.82 1.48 13.14
C PHE A 81 -22.90 0.87 11.73
N CYS A 82 -23.25 -0.43 11.63
CA CYS A 82 -23.27 -1.17 10.37
C CYS A 82 -24.32 -0.66 9.35
N SER A 83 -25.42 -0.05 9.81
CA SER A 83 -26.47 0.42 8.93
C SER A 83 -26.57 1.94 8.82
N TRP A 84 -25.85 2.70 9.63
CA TRP A 84 -25.98 4.15 9.68
C TRP A 84 -24.68 4.87 9.32
N VAL A 85 -23.53 4.34 9.75
CA VAL A 85 -22.24 5.01 9.67
C VAL A 85 -21.28 4.32 8.69
N CYS A 86 -21.23 2.98 8.71
CA CYS A 86 -20.26 2.22 7.91
C CYS A 86 -20.44 2.47 6.40
N PRO A 87 -19.43 3.02 5.70
CA PRO A 87 -19.52 3.30 4.26
C PRO A 87 -19.67 2.02 3.42
N PHE A 88 -19.03 0.93 3.82
CA PHE A 88 -19.18 -0.37 3.16
C PHE A 88 -20.58 -0.94 3.35
N GLY A 89 -21.16 -0.79 4.56
CA GLY A 89 -22.55 -1.15 4.85
C GLY A 89 -23.56 -0.37 4.00
N SER A 90 -23.31 0.91 3.75
CA SER A 90 -24.13 1.77 2.89
C SER A 90 -24.08 1.31 1.44
N LEU A 91 -22.91 0.99 0.90
CA LEU A 91 -22.73 0.44 -0.44
C LEU A 91 -23.45 -0.90 -0.59
N HIS A 92 -23.32 -1.80 0.38
CA HIS A 92 -24.02 -3.08 0.40
C HIS A 92 -25.54 -2.93 0.45
N HIS A 93 -26.05 -1.95 1.19
CA HIS A 93 -27.48 -1.64 1.24
C HIS A 93 -27.98 -1.21 -0.14
N PHE A 94 -27.26 -0.28 -0.80
CA PHE A 94 -27.62 0.24 -2.12
C PHE A 94 -27.64 -0.86 -3.19
N VAL A 95 -26.56 -1.63 -3.32
CA VAL A 95 -26.48 -2.72 -4.32
C VAL A 95 -27.49 -3.83 -4.01
N GLY A 96 -27.69 -4.19 -2.74
CA GLY A 96 -28.71 -5.15 -2.33
C GLY A 96 -30.14 -4.68 -2.61
N PHE A 97 -30.40 -3.38 -2.55
CA PHE A 97 -31.68 -2.80 -2.97
C PHE A 97 -31.92 -2.99 -4.49
N LEU A 98 -30.91 -2.69 -5.31
CA LEU A 98 -30.99 -2.90 -6.76
C LEU A 98 -31.25 -4.38 -7.09
N GLY A 99 -30.54 -5.30 -6.47
CA GLY A 99 -30.69 -6.75 -6.70
C GLY A 99 -32.04 -7.33 -6.26
N ARG A 100 -32.78 -6.63 -5.38
CA ARG A 100 -34.10 -7.07 -4.90
C ARG A 100 -35.28 -6.44 -5.62
N ARG A 101 -35.07 -5.35 -6.35
CA ARG A 101 -36.15 -4.52 -6.92
C ARG A 101 -37.15 -5.34 -7.75
N SER A 102 -36.68 -6.26 -8.58
CA SER A 102 -37.50 -7.07 -9.49
C SER A 102 -37.97 -8.42 -8.94
N LYS A 103 -37.54 -8.83 -7.71
CA LYS A 103 -37.81 -10.16 -7.18
C LYS A 103 -39.23 -10.27 -6.56
N LYS A 104 -39.88 -11.44 -6.70
CA LYS A 104 -41.19 -11.74 -6.11
C LYS A 104 -41.11 -11.81 -4.57
N LEU A 105 -42.23 -11.58 -3.89
CA LEU A 105 -42.34 -11.54 -2.41
C LEU A 105 -41.73 -12.78 -1.73
N ALA A 106 -42.18 -13.98 -2.12
CA ALA A 106 -41.70 -15.23 -1.53
C ALA A 106 -40.18 -15.42 -1.68
N HIS A 107 -39.62 -14.99 -2.82
CA HIS A 107 -38.18 -15.05 -3.06
C HIS A 107 -37.42 -14.05 -2.17
N LYS A 108 -37.95 -12.83 -1.96
CA LYS A 108 -37.35 -11.83 -1.04
C LYS A 108 -37.30 -12.37 0.38
N VAL A 109 -38.37 -12.98 0.87
CA VAL A 109 -38.42 -13.59 2.20
C VAL A 109 -37.37 -14.70 2.32
N LYS A 110 -37.29 -15.61 1.32
CA LYS A 110 -36.29 -16.70 1.30
C LYS A 110 -34.85 -16.18 1.35
N LEU A 111 -34.55 -15.08 0.66
CA LEU A 111 -33.20 -14.47 0.67
C LEU A 111 -32.85 -13.81 2.00
N ASN A 112 -33.85 -13.26 2.70
CA ASN A 112 -33.69 -12.52 3.96
C ASN A 112 -33.81 -13.38 5.22
N ARG A 113 -34.12 -14.65 5.10
CA ARG A 113 -34.09 -15.60 6.24
C ARG A 113 -32.67 -15.85 6.72
N TYR A 114 -32.56 -16.21 7.98
CA TYR A 114 -31.31 -16.64 8.57
C TYR A 114 -30.77 -17.90 7.87
N ARG A 115 -29.46 -17.95 7.69
CA ARG A 115 -28.74 -19.10 7.15
C ARG A 115 -27.62 -19.51 8.11
N LYS A 116 -27.51 -20.82 8.39
CA LYS A 116 -26.45 -21.35 9.26
C LYS A 116 -25.03 -20.90 8.86
N ALA A 117 -24.80 -20.61 7.57
CA ALA A 117 -23.52 -20.07 7.09
C ALA A 117 -23.18 -18.66 7.64
N GLN A 118 -24.14 -17.90 8.22
CA GLN A 118 -23.86 -16.59 8.85
C GLN A 118 -22.92 -16.71 10.07
N ARG A 119 -22.82 -17.91 10.67
CA ARG A 119 -21.85 -18.18 11.74
C ARG A 119 -20.40 -18.09 11.29
N VAL A 120 -20.09 -18.21 9.98
CA VAL A 120 -18.72 -18.16 9.44
C VAL A 120 -18.00 -16.88 9.85
N LYS A 121 -18.67 -15.72 9.87
CA LYS A 121 -18.08 -14.44 10.32
C LYS A 121 -17.54 -14.48 11.76
N TYR A 122 -18.18 -15.24 12.64
CA TYR A 122 -17.71 -15.40 14.03
C TYR A 122 -16.47 -16.29 14.10
N TYR A 123 -16.42 -17.33 13.26
CA TYR A 123 -15.24 -18.19 13.14
C TYR A 123 -14.06 -17.44 12.57
N VAL A 124 -14.29 -16.59 11.56
CA VAL A 124 -13.28 -15.67 11.01
C VAL A 124 -12.77 -14.71 12.09
N LEU A 125 -13.67 -14.12 12.88
CA LEU A 125 -13.29 -13.24 13.99
C LEU A 125 -12.40 -13.97 15.00
N VAL A 126 -12.80 -15.17 15.44
CA VAL A 126 -12.04 -15.98 16.41
C VAL A 126 -10.66 -16.32 15.85
N ALA A 127 -10.58 -16.75 14.60
CA ALA A 127 -9.30 -17.09 13.95
C ALA A 127 -8.36 -15.87 13.88
N PHE A 128 -8.88 -14.68 13.50
CA PHE A 128 -8.07 -13.47 13.47
C PHE A 128 -7.64 -13.01 14.87
N LEU A 129 -8.52 -13.07 15.87
CA LEU A 129 -8.15 -12.73 17.25
C LEU A 129 -7.12 -13.72 17.81
N ALA A 130 -7.23 -15.01 17.51
CA ALA A 130 -6.24 -16.01 17.89
C ALA A 130 -4.87 -15.73 17.24
N LEU A 131 -4.87 -15.34 15.96
CA LEU A 131 -3.66 -14.94 15.23
C LEU A 131 -2.98 -13.69 15.84
N THR A 132 -3.79 -12.71 16.30
CA THR A 132 -3.29 -11.46 16.89
C THR A 132 -2.86 -11.62 18.34
N ALA A 133 -3.46 -12.54 19.09
CA ALA A 133 -3.16 -12.77 20.51
C ALA A 133 -1.92 -13.65 20.75
N PHE A 134 -1.22 -14.08 19.70
CA PHE A 134 -0.03 -14.92 19.85
C PHE A 134 1.10 -14.17 20.55
N PRO A 135 1.88 -14.81 21.47
CA PRO A 135 2.88 -14.10 22.27
C PRO A 135 4.01 -13.46 21.44
N SER A 136 4.33 -12.23 21.78
CA SER A 136 5.49 -11.41 21.41
C SER A 136 5.90 -11.33 19.92
N ALA A 137 7.00 -11.93 19.54
CA ALA A 137 7.63 -11.76 18.21
C ALA A 137 6.83 -12.32 17.02
N ALA A 138 5.81 -13.15 17.27
CA ALA A 138 5.00 -13.75 16.22
C ALA A 138 3.64 -13.06 15.97
N ALA A 139 3.26 -12.10 16.81
CA ALA A 139 2.01 -11.36 16.65
C ALA A 139 2.02 -10.53 15.36
N THR A 140 0.94 -10.60 14.57
CA THR A 140 0.81 -9.83 13.33
C THR A 140 -0.64 -9.41 13.13
N LEU A 141 -0.84 -8.15 12.77
CA LEU A 141 -2.17 -7.58 12.58
C LEU A 141 -2.72 -7.92 11.19
N GLN A 142 -3.39 -9.07 11.06
CA GLN A 142 -3.99 -9.50 9.80
C GLN A 142 -5.48 -9.12 9.66
N VAL A 143 -6.08 -8.56 10.70
CA VAL A 143 -7.49 -8.14 10.73
C VAL A 143 -7.86 -7.24 9.55
N GLY A 144 -7.00 -6.31 9.18
CA GLY A 144 -7.22 -5.38 8.07
C GLY A 144 -7.38 -6.02 6.68
N ILE A 145 -7.13 -7.33 6.53
CA ILE A 145 -7.38 -8.03 5.26
C ILE A 145 -8.89 -8.11 4.98
N LEU A 146 -9.69 -8.46 6.00
CA LEU A 146 -11.14 -8.62 5.91
C LEU A 146 -11.95 -7.59 6.74
N ASP A 147 -11.28 -6.61 7.33
CA ASP A 147 -11.99 -5.50 7.95
C ASP A 147 -12.74 -4.68 6.90
N PRO A 148 -14.05 -4.37 7.08
CA PRO A 148 -14.85 -3.68 6.08
C PRO A 148 -14.35 -2.26 5.78
N ILE A 149 -13.80 -1.55 6.77
CA ILE A 149 -13.29 -0.19 6.61
C ILE A 149 -11.96 -0.23 5.85
N ALA A 150 -11.08 -1.17 6.19
CA ALA A 150 -9.82 -1.36 5.46
C ALA A 150 -10.06 -1.83 4.01
N VAL A 151 -11.00 -2.74 3.78
CA VAL A 151 -11.36 -3.24 2.45
C VAL A 151 -11.87 -2.11 1.55
N ILE A 152 -12.85 -1.32 2.03
CA ILE A 152 -13.41 -0.24 1.20
C ILE A 152 -12.37 0.87 0.98
N THR A 153 -11.62 1.27 2.01
CA THR A 153 -10.60 2.32 1.91
C THR A 153 -9.51 1.93 0.92
N ARG A 154 -8.98 0.72 1.02
CA ARG A 154 -7.98 0.20 0.11
C ARG A 154 -8.49 0.15 -1.33
N SER A 155 -9.73 -0.32 -1.54
CA SER A 155 -10.32 -0.44 -2.87
C SER A 155 -10.57 0.92 -3.51
N PHE A 156 -11.07 1.89 -2.74
CA PHE A 156 -11.26 3.26 -3.24
C PHE A 156 -9.93 3.93 -3.54
N ASN A 157 -8.98 3.89 -2.62
CA ASN A 157 -7.71 4.60 -2.74
C ASN A 157 -6.79 4.04 -3.83
N LEU A 158 -6.71 2.71 -3.95
CA LEU A 158 -5.74 2.07 -4.84
C LEU A 158 -6.32 1.64 -6.19
N VAL A 159 -7.65 1.62 -6.34
CA VAL A 159 -8.27 1.14 -7.58
C VAL A 159 -9.30 2.10 -8.13
N LEU A 160 -10.38 2.40 -7.39
CA LEU A 160 -11.51 3.14 -7.95
C LEU A 160 -11.15 4.59 -8.27
N LEU A 161 -10.53 5.32 -7.33
CA LEU A 161 -10.13 6.71 -7.56
C LEU A 161 -9.08 6.85 -8.67
N PRO A 162 -8.01 6.03 -8.73
CA PRO A 162 -7.10 6.06 -9.86
C PRO A 162 -7.75 5.83 -11.22
N ILE A 163 -8.72 4.90 -11.31
CA ILE A 163 -9.47 4.64 -12.56
C ILE A 163 -10.33 5.85 -12.94
N VAL A 164 -11.07 6.41 -11.98
CA VAL A 164 -11.97 7.55 -12.23
C VAL A 164 -11.21 8.82 -12.58
N ASP A 165 -10.06 9.06 -11.95
CA ASP A 165 -9.25 10.27 -12.18
C ASP A 165 -8.31 10.15 -13.39
N SER A 166 -8.07 8.95 -13.90
CA SER A 166 -7.17 8.71 -15.03
C SER A 166 -7.44 9.60 -16.26
N PRO A 167 -8.72 9.84 -16.67
CA PRO A 167 -9.02 10.72 -17.80
C PRO A 167 -8.94 12.22 -17.47
N THR A 168 -9.16 12.62 -16.22
CA THR A 168 -9.31 14.03 -15.83
C THR A 168 -8.09 14.63 -15.17
N SER A 169 -7.29 13.81 -14.47
CA SER A 169 -6.16 14.23 -13.63
C SER A 169 -6.54 15.38 -12.66
N PHE A 170 -7.79 15.38 -12.18
CA PHE A 170 -8.32 16.44 -11.32
C PHE A 170 -7.87 16.28 -9.87
N ILE A 171 -7.84 15.03 -9.39
CA ILE A 171 -7.51 14.69 -8.00
C ILE A 171 -6.00 14.50 -7.84
N PHE A 172 -5.37 13.81 -8.79
CA PHE A 172 -3.94 13.48 -8.75
C PHE A 172 -3.11 14.41 -9.61
N ILE A 173 -1.89 14.67 -9.17
CA ILE A 173 -0.90 15.44 -9.94
C ILE A 173 -0.38 14.63 -11.13
N SER A 174 -0.29 13.29 -10.97
CA SER A 174 0.18 12.36 -12.01
C SER A 174 -0.69 11.12 -12.04
N ARG A 175 -0.71 10.43 -13.16
CA ARG A 175 -1.43 9.14 -13.27
C ARG A 175 -0.92 8.17 -12.22
N ARG A 176 -1.85 7.49 -11.54
CA ARG A 176 -1.57 6.54 -10.48
C ARG A 176 -1.73 5.12 -10.97
N PHE A 177 -0.75 4.30 -10.69
CA PHE A 177 -0.81 2.87 -10.93
C PHE A 177 -0.35 2.13 -9.66
N TYR A 178 -1.05 1.06 -9.29
CA TYR A 178 -0.70 0.24 -8.14
C TYR A 178 -0.55 -1.22 -8.58
N GLU A 179 0.63 -1.78 -8.27
CA GLU A 179 0.95 -3.17 -8.60
C GLU A 179 0.01 -4.13 -7.85
N GLY A 180 -0.53 -5.14 -8.56
CA GLY A 180 -1.52 -6.04 -7.96
C GLY A 180 -2.89 -5.43 -7.67
N GLY A 181 -3.18 -4.17 -8.07
CA GLY A 181 -4.48 -3.51 -7.86
C GLY A 181 -5.66 -4.29 -8.44
N TRP A 182 -5.45 -5.06 -9.51
CA TRP A 182 -6.47 -5.92 -10.10
C TRP A 182 -7.03 -6.96 -9.11
N LEU A 183 -6.18 -7.53 -8.23
CA LEU A 183 -6.61 -8.48 -7.21
C LEU A 183 -7.50 -7.81 -6.17
N ILE A 184 -7.15 -6.59 -5.74
CA ILE A 184 -7.97 -5.78 -4.84
C ILE A 184 -9.33 -5.49 -5.49
N LEU A 185 -9.35 -5.15 -6.79
CA LEU A 185 -10.58 -4.91 -7.56
C LEU A 185 -11.47 -6.15 -7.60
N VAL A 186 -10.92 -7.32 -7.94
CA VAL A 186 -11.68 -8.57 -8.04
C VAL A 186 -12.31 -8.93 -6.69
N ILE A 187 -11.55 -8.86 -5.60
CA ILE A 187 -12.07 -9.14 -4.25
C ILE A 187 -13.17 -8.14 -3.88
N PHE A 188 -12.98 -6.86 -4.15
CA PHE A 188 -13.97 -5.82 -3.87
C PHE A 188 -15.25 -6.02 -4.69
N LEU A 189 -15.12 -6.25 -6.00
CA LEU A 189 -16.26 -6.51 -6.86
C LEU A 189 -17.01 -7.79 -6.45
N ALA A 190 -16.31 -8.86 -6.13
CA ALA A 190 -16.92 -10.07 -5.60
C ALA A 190 -17.72 -9.79 -4.32
N ALA A 191 -17.13 -9.08 -3.36
CA ALA A 191 -17.81 -8.71 -2.12
C ALA A 191 -19.06 -7.86 -2.37
N VAL A 192 -19.02 -6.92 -3.33
CA VAL A 192 -20.12 -6.02 -3.64
C VAL A 192 -21.18 -6.71 -4.51
N LEU A 193 -20.81 -7.40 -5.58
CA LEU A 193 -21.75 -8.00 -6.53
C LEU A 193 -22.53 -9.19 -5.95
N LEU A 194 -21.95 -9.94 -5.01
CA LEU A 194 -22.66 -11.00 -4.30
C LEU A 194 -23.90 -10.49 -3.53
N ASN A 195 -24.03 -9.17 -3.29
CA ASN A 195 -25.25 -8.57 -2.76
C ASN A 195 -26.44 -8.64 -3.72
N LEU A 196 -26.21 -8.76 -5.02
CA LEU A 196 -27.29 -8.97 -5.99
C LEU A 196 -27.97 -10.33 -5.76
N ALA A 197 -27.22 -11.31 -5.32
CA ALA A 197 -27.74 -12.64 -4.97
C ALA A 197 -28.33 -12.67 -3.56
N ILE A 198 -27.57 -12.24 -2.54
CA ILE A 198 -27.97 -12.27 -1.12
C ILE A 198 -27.72 -10.88 -0.51
N PRO A 199 -28.75 -10.20 0.03
CA PRO A 199 -28.58 -8.88 0.63
C PRO A 199 -27.53 -8.87 1.75
N ARG A 200 -26.68 -7.87 1.74
CA ARG A 200 -25.58 -7.68 2.70
C ARG A 200 -24.69 -8.92 2.84
N PHE A 201 -24.39 -9.59 1.72
CA PHE A 201 -23.62 -10.85 1.70
C PHE A 201 -22.37 -10.75 2.58
N TYR A 202 -21.48 -9.80 2.32
CA TYR A 202 -20.25 -9.63 3.07
C TYR A 202 -20.50 -9.43 4.57
N CYS A 203 -21.41 -8.51 4.93
CA CYS A 203 -21.75 -8.19 6.31
C CYS A 203 -22.37 -9.36 7.08
N ARG A 204 -23.09 -10.25 6.37
CA ARG A 204 -23.77 -11.41 6.97
C ARG A 204 -22.86 -12.62 7.16
N PHE A 205 -21.92 -12.85 6.23
CA PHE A 205 -21.18 -14.11 6.17
C PHE A 205 -19.68 -13.98 6.47
N ILE A 206 -19.05 -12.83 6.17
CA ILE A 206 -17.59 -12.71 6.20
C ILE A 206 -17.12 -11.67 7.24
N CYS A 207 -17.80 -10.53 7.36
CA CYS A 207 -17.35 -9.36 8.10
C CYS A 207 -17.00 -9.61 9.58
N PRO A 208 -15.72 -9.56 9.99
CA PRO A 208 -15.31 -9.80 11.38
C PRO A 208 -15.74 -8.65 12.31
N LEU A 209 -15.70 -7.39 11.87
CA LEU A 209 -16.23 -6.24 12.61
C LEU A 209 -17.73 -6.44 12.89
N GLY A 210 -18.46 -6.93 11.88
CA GLY A 210 -19.86 -7.25 12.04
C GLY A 210 -20.12 -8.39 13.02
N ALA A 211 -19.24 -9.36 13.14
CA ALA A 211 -19.30 -10.40 14.16
C ALA A 211 -19.04 -9.83 15.57
N LEU A 212 -18.03 -8.96 15.71
CA LEU A 212 -17.71 -8.30 16.98
C LEU A 212 -18.90 -7.49 17.50
N PHE A 213 -19.48 -6.63 16.67
CA PHE A 213 -20.69 -5.89 17.04
C PHE A 213 -21.87 -6.81 17.34
N GLY A 214 -22.02 -7.95 16.66
CA GLY A 214 -23.07 -8.93 16.95
C GLY A 214 -22.91 -9.60 18.33
N ILE A 215 -21.66 -9.75 18.81
CA ILE A 215 -21.38 -10.23 20.18
C ILE A 215 -21.72 -9.15 21.20
N ILE A 216 -21.38 -7.89 20.95
CA ILE A 216 -21.63 -6.75 21.85
C ILE A 216 -23.14 -6.46 21.93
N ASP A 217 -23.86 -6.53 20.81
CA ASP A 217 -25.27 -6.23 20.65
C ASP A 217 -26.20 -7.10 21.54
N ARG A 218 -25.74 -8.28 21.94
CA ARG A 218 -26.48 -9.12 22.90
C ARG A 218 -26.76 -8.43 24.24
N PHE A 219 -25.94 -7.46 24.59
CA PHE A 219 -26.06 -6.68 25.81
C PHE A 219 -26.76 -5.32 25.59
N ALA A 220 -27.22 -5.05 24.35
CA ALA A 220 -27.83 -3.76 24.04
C ALA A 220 -29.11 -3.51 24.85
N ILE A 221 -29.22 -2.26 25.35
CA ILE A 221 -30.38 -1.82 26.11
C ILE A 221 -31.58 -1.70 25.18
N TRP A 222 -31.42 -1.01 24.04
CA TRP A 222 -32.46 -0.83 23.05
C TRP A 222 -32.32 -1.87 21.92
N ARG A 223 -33.40 -2.56 21.62
CA ARG A 223 -33.43 -3.63 20.62
C ARG A 223 -34.74 -3.67 19.86
N ILE A 224 -34.73 -4.30 18.70
CA ILE A 224 -35.93 -4.59 17.92
C ILE A 224 -36.61 -5.82 18.52
N GLY A 225 -37.91 -5.71 18.79
CA GLY A 225 -38.68 -6.83 19.31
C GLY A 225 -40.17 -6.69 19.02
N LYS A 226 -40.93 -7.73 19.29
CA LYS A 226 -42.38 -7.70 19.26
C LYS A 226 -42.94 -7.19 20.58
N LYS A 227 -43.98 -6.34 20.50
CA LYS A 227 -44.83 -5.96 21.64
C LYS A 227 -45.74 -7.14 22.00
N GLN A 228 -46.45 -7.06 23.15
CA GLN A 228 -47.43 -8.06 23.59
C GLN A 228 -48.74 -8.00 22.77
N ARG A 229 -48.68 -7.86 21.45
CA ARG A 229 -49.83 -7.86 20.53
C ARG A 229 -49.79 -9.07 19.63
N GLU A 230 -50.94 -9.60 19.29
CA GLU A 230 -51.08 -10.68 18.33
C GLU A 230 -50.54 -10.28 16.96
N CYS A 231 -49.77 -11.16 16.36
CA CYS A 231 -49.17 -10.98 15.03
C CYS A 231 -50.00 -11.72 13.99
N VAL A 232 -50.44 -11.03 12.97
CA VAL A 232 -51.21 -11.63 11.85
C VAL A 232 -50.38 -12.46 10.85
N ASN A 233 -49.13 -12.69 11.17
CA ASN A 233 -48.18 -13.50 10.38
C ASN A 233 -48.08 -13.13 8.87
N CYS A 234 -48.21 -11.85 8.54
CA CYS A 234 -48.16 -11.36 7.13
C CYS A 234 -46.76 -11.37 6.51
N ILE A 235 -45.70 -11.75 7.27
CA ILE A 235 -44.30 -11.89 6.87
C ILE A 235 -43.64 -10.67 6.18
N LEU A 236 -44.28 -9.51 6.16
CA LEU A 236 -43.73 -8.31 5.52
C LEU A 236 -42.44 -7.80 6.18
N CYS A 237 -42.32 -7.97 7.50
CA CYS A 237 -41.11 -7.62 8.25
C CYS A 237 -39.91 -8.53 7.88
N GLU A 238 -40.14 -9.79 7.53
CA GLU A 238 -39.09 -10.68 7.04
C GLU A 238 -38.67 -10.34 5.59
N ARG A 239 -39.64 -9.92 4.75
CA ARG A 239 -39.38 -9.48 3.38
C ARG A 239 -38.31 -8.38 3.32
N ASP A 240 -38.34 -7.46 4.28
CA ASP A 240 -37.47 -6.28 4.29
C ASP A 240 -36.31 -6.37 5.28
N CYS A 241 -36.14 -7.53 5.96
CA CYS A 241 -35.07 -7.77 6.92
C CYS A 241 -33.73 -8.02 6.22
N GLU A 242 -32.82 -7.04 6.22
CA GLU A 242 -31.52 -7.14 5.55
C GLU A 242 -30.49 -7.96 6.33
N GLY A 243 -30.61 -8.04 7.66
CA GLY A 243 -29.69 -8.78 8.55
C GLY A 243 -29.94 -10.28 8.58
N GLY A 244 -31.16 -10.71 8.20
CA GLY A 244 -31.59 -12.11 8.38
C GLY A 244 -31.82 -12.47 9.85
N CYS A 245 -32.40 -11.52 10.62
CA CYS A 245 -32.63 -11.69 12.06
C CYS A 245 -33.99 -12.25 12.44
N GLU A 246 -34.86 -12.62 11.47
CA GLU A 246 -36.16 -13.28 11.64
C GLU A 246 -37.12 -12.52 12.59
N PRO A 247 -37.49 -11.26 12.26
CA PRO A 247 -38.27 -10.42 13.16
C PRO A 247 -39.72 -10.90 13.37
N ALA A 248 -40.22 -11.81 12.55
CA ALA A 248 -41.56 -12.40 12.70
C ALA A 248 -41.63 -13.49 13.78
N GLY A 249 -40.50 -14.14 14.08
CA GLY A 249 -40.36 -15.21 15.07
C GLY A 249 -39.48 -14.84 16.25
N ASN A 250 -38.68 -15.78 16.72
CA ASN A 250 -37.64 -15.54 17.72
C ASN A 250 -36.54 -14.70 17.08
N ILE A 251 -36.49 -13.41 17.40
CA ILE A 251 -35.55 -12.50 16.77
C ILE A 251 -34.12 -12.80 17.20
N ARG A 252 -33.21 -12.88 16.23
CA ARG A 252 -31.76 -13.06 16.45
C ARG A 252 -31.12 -11.70 16.63
N ILE A 253 -30.90 -11.28 17.87
CA ILE A 253 -30.36 -9.97 18.20
C ILE A 253 -28.96 -9.78 17.58
N SER A 254 -28.09 -10.77 17.71
CA SER A 254 -26.72 -10.72 17.16
C SER A 254 -26.65 -10.53 15.62
N GLU A 255 -27.74 -10.79 14.90
CA GLU A 255 -27.81 -10.61 13.44
C GLU A 255 -28.56 -9.32 13.03
N CYS A 256 -29.23 -8.65 13.98
CA CYS A 256 -29.94 -7.40 13.71
C CYS A 256 -28.96 -6.27 13.45
N VAL A 257 -29.06 -5.62 12.29
CA VAL A 257 -28.21 -4.49 11.91
C VAL A 257 -28.89 -3.14 12.09
N LEU A 258 -29.97 -3.08 12.83
CA LEU A 258 -30.79 -1.87 13.07
C LEU A 258 -31.13 -1.09 11.80
N CYS A 259 -31.55 -1.80 10.76
CA CYS A 259 -31.98 -1.16 9.52
C CYS A 259 -33.39 -0.55 9.62
N PHE A 260 -34.16 -0.88 10.65
CA PHE A 260 -35.52 -0.42 10.93
C PHE A 260 -36.56 -0.68 9.81
N ASN A 261 -36.20 -1.40 8.77
CA ASN A 261 -37.13 -1.70 7.68
C ASN A 261 -38.35 -2.52 8.17
N CYS A 262 -38.16 -3.40 9.16
CA CYS A 262 -39.24 -4.20 9.75
C CYS A 262 -40.27 -3.35 10.52
N LEU A 263 -39.84 -2.21 11.11
CA LEU A 263 -40.75 -1.26 11.76
C LEU A 263 -41.66 -0.57 10.73
N ASP A 264 -41.04 -0.08 9.63
CA ASP A 264 -41.76 0.62 8.55
C ASP A 264 -42.71 -0.31 7.78
N SER A 265 -42.32 -1.59 7.63
CA SER A 265 -43.11 -2.60 6.92
C SER A 265 -44.25 -3.20 7.77
N CYS A 266 -44.24 -3.03 9.10
CA CYS A 266 -45.25 -3.58 10.00
C CYS A 266 -46.48 -2.70 10.09
N LYS A 267 -47.51 -2.98 9.26
CA LYS A 267 -48.75 -2.21 9.23
C LYS A 267 -49.52 -2.21 10.56
N HIS A 268 -49.33 -3.24 11.39
CA HIS A 268 -50.04 -3.42 12.67
C HIS A 268 -49.25 -2.89 13.87
N SER A 269 -48.09 -2.25 13.65
CA SER A 269 -47.24 -1.67 14.72
C SER A 269 -46.87 -2.68 15.84
N VAL A 270 -46.80 -3.98 15.49
CA VAL A 270 -46.45 -5.05 16.43
C VAL A 270 -44.96 -5.03 16.74
N ILE A 271 -44.12 -4.68 15.75
CA ILE A 271 -42.68 -4.58 15.94
C ILE A 271 -42.33 -3.18 16.45
N ALA A 272 -41.47 -3.13 17.46
CA ALA A 272 -41.03 -1.87 18.06
C ALA A 272 -39.52 -1.91 18.33
N TYR A 273 -38.94 -0.72 18.46
CA TYR A 273 -37.63 -0.50 19.03
C TYR A 273 -37.84 -0.15 20.50
N GLN A 274 -37.39 -1.02 21.40
CA GLN A 274 -37.78 -1.00 22.81
C GLN A 274 -36.68 -1.53 23.72
N THR A 275 -36.77 -1.30 25.01
CA THR A 275 -35.87 -1.82 26.04
C THR A 275 -36.30 -3.21 26.56
N LYS A 276 -37.57 -3.55 26.36
CA LYS A 276 -38.12 -4.85 26.80
C LYS A 276 -37.75 -5.95 25.84
N THR A 277 -37.70 -7.18 26.35
CA THR A 277 -37.51 -8.37 25.52
C THR A 277 -38.66 -8.59 24.53
N SER A 278 -38.39 -9.23 23.41
CA SER A 278 -39.44 -9.53 22.41
C SER A 278 -40.44 -10.54 22.94
N ALA A 279 -41.74 -10.22 22.84
CA ALA A 279 -42.82 -11.11 23.26
C ALA A 279 -42.86 -12.46 22.48
N ALA A 280 -42.24 -12.53 21.30
CA ALA A 280 -42.12 -13.75 20.50
C ALA A 280 -40.85 -14.55 20.83
N GLY A 281 -40.08 -14.13 21.81
CA GLY A 281 -38.79 -14.71 22.15
C GLY A 281 -37.61 -14.05 21.43
N GLU A 282 -36.41 -14.25 21.98
CA GLU A 282 -35.16 -13.71 21.49
C GLU A 282 -34.07 -14.79 21.47
N VAL A 283 -33.26 -14.80 20.42
CA VAL A 283 -32.01 -15.53 20.36
C VAL A 283 -30.88 -14.53 20.51
N THR A 284 -30.38 -14.39 21.73
CA THR A 284 -29.34 -13.40 22.07
C THR A 284 -27.94 -13.88 21.72
N ASN A 285 -27.68 -15.18 21.87
CA ASN A 285 -26.36 -15.75 21.58
C ASN A 285 -26.14 -15.95 20.08
N PRO A 286 -24.94 -15.64 19.57
CA PRO A 286 -24.57 -16.01 18.22
C PRO A 286 -24.59 -17.53 18.05
N ASP A 287 -24.97 -17.99 16.84
CA ASP A 287 -25.00 -19.42 16.50
C ASP A 287 -23.57 -19.93 16.26
N ILE A 288 -22.88 -20.28 17.35
CA ILE A 288 -21.50 -20.79 17.33
C ILE A 288 -21.48 -22.18 17.93
N SER A 289 -21.01 -23.17 17.18
CA SER A 289 -20.79 -24.51 17.72
C SER A 289 -19.46 -24.59 18.47
N ARG A 290 -19.41 -25.35 19.57
CA ARG A 290 -18.17 -25.59 20.34
C ARG A 290 -17.04 -26.13 19.46
N ARG A 291 -17.34 -27.09 18.56
CA ARG A 291 -16.37 -27.65 17.60
C ARG A 291 -15.86 -26.60 16.62
N GLY A 292 -16.77 -25.78 16.05
CA GLY A 292 -16.38 -24.72 15.12
C GLY A 292 -15.53 -23.64 15.80
N PHE A 293 -15.83 -23.28 17.04
CA PHE A 293 -15.01 -22.36 17.83
C PHE A 293 -13.59 -22.91 18.05
N ALA A 294 -13.48 -24.17 18.52
CA ALA A 294 -12.18 -24.81 18.74
C ALA A 294 -11.37 -24.92 17.44
N LEU A 295 -12.00 -25.33 16.33
CA LEU A 295 -11.33 -25.36 15.02
C LEU A 295 -10.86 -23.99 14.56
N SER A 296 -11.65 -22.94 14.77
CA SER A 296 -11.28 -21.57 14.39
C SER A 296 -10.10 -21.07 15.24
N LEU A 297 -10.10 -21.35 16.53
CA LEU A 297 -9.01 -21.02 17.44
C LEU A 297 -7.71 -21.72 17.00
N VAL A 298 -7.79 -23.03 16.80
CA VAL A 298 -6.65 -23.85 16.34
C VAL A 298 -6.17 -23.35 14.97
N SER A 299 -7.08 -23.10 14.01
CA SER A 299 -6.72 -22.57 12.69
C SER A 299 -6.01 -21.21 12.76
N GLY A 300 -6.42 -20.32 13.68
CA GLY A 300 -5.73 -19.06 13.93
C GLY A 300 -4.31 -19.27 14.47
N LEU A 301 -4.15 -20.15 15.44
CA LEU A 301 -2.84 -20.47 16.02
C LEU A 301 -1.90 -21.14 14.99
N PHE A 302 -2.38 -22.13 14.23
CA PHE A 302 -1.62 -22.74 13.14
C PHE A 302 -1.32 -21.77 12.01
N GLY A 303 -2.22 -20.81 11.75
CA GLY A 303 -2.04 -19.75 10.77
C GLY A 303 -0.77 -18.94 11.03
N VAL A 304 -0.42 -18.69 12.29
CA VAL A 304 0.85 -18.03 12.67
C VAL A 304 2.04 -18.83 12.16
N GLY A 305 2.05 -20.14 12.43
CA GLY A 305 3.13 -21.03 11.96
C GLY A 305 3.27 -21.03 10.44
N ALA A 306 2.15 -21.12 9.71
CA ALA A 306 2.13 -21.12 8.24
C ALA A 306 2.61 -19.79 7.65
N ILE A 307 2.20 -18.65 8.24
CA ILE A 307 2.63 -17.32 7.85
C ILE A 307 4.14 -17.15 8.07
N ARG A 308 4.66 -17.59 9.22
CA ARG A 308 6.09 -17.54 9.55
C ARG A 308 6.94 -18.46 8.69
N LEU A 309 6.44 -19.66 8.40
CA LEU A 309 7.11 -20.56 7.48
C LEU A 309 7.23 -19.95 6.08
N SER A 310 6.20 -19.26 5.60
CA SER A 310 6.25 -18.55 4.32
C SER A 310 7.36 -17.49 4.27
N ASN A 311 7.63 -16.81 5.39
CA ASN A 311 8.71 -15.84 5.49
C ASN A 311 10.10 -16.48 5.49
N ARG A 312 10.27 -17.61 6.19
CA ARG A 312 11.56 -18.33 6.24
C ARG A 312 11.92 -18.98 4.90
N LEU A 313 10.96 -19.50 4.17
CA LEU A 313 11.17 -20.03 2.81
C LEU A 313 11.57 -18.93 1.82
N GLY A 314 11.25 -17.67 2.11
CA GLY A 314 11.64 -16.49 1.36
C GLY A 314 12.83 -15.75 1.97
N SER A 315 13.84 -16.41 2.52
CA SER A 315 14.94 -15.81 3.30
C SER A 315 15.68 -14.64 2.63
N ASN A 316 15.65 -14.55 1.30
CA ASN A 316 16.22 -13.44 0.53
C ASN A 316 15.28 -12.21 0.41
N TRP A 317 14.15 -12.18 1.10
CA TRP A 317 13.08 -11.22 0.88
C TRP A 317 13.22 -9.92 1.66
N TYR A 318 13.82 -9.94 2.84
CA TYR A 318 13.93 -8.78 3.71
C TYR A 318 14.64 -7.59 3.06
N TYR A 319 15.65 -7.83 2.25
CA TYR A 319 16.40 -6.78 1.55
C TYR A 319 15.60 -6.06 0.45
N LYS A 320 14.51 -6.65 -0.03
CA LYS A 320 13.66 -6.06 -1.07
C LYS A 320 12.52 -5.22 -0.51
N VAL A 321 12.22 -5.37 0.78
CA VAL A 321 11.12 -4.65 1.42
C VAL A 321 11.63 -3.35 2.01
N VAL A 322 11.80 -2.34 1.16
CA VAL A 322 12.15 -0.97 1.58
C VAL A 322 10.90 -0.27 2.06
N ARG A 323 10.90 0.21 3.31
CA ARG A 323 9.74 0.86 3.92
C ARG A 323 9.79 2.37 3.79
N PRO A 324 8.61 3.06 3.79
CA PRO A 324 8.54 4.51 3.85
C PRO A 324 9.24 5.09 5.08
N PRO A 325 9.72 6.36 5.02
CA PRO A 325 10.38 7.00 6.16
C PRO A 325 9.43 7.11 7.35
N GLY A 326 9.97 6.93 8.56
CA GLY A 326 9.20 6.88 9.80
C GLY A 326 8.57 5.51 10.12
N SER A 327 8.72 4.51 9.25
CA SER A 327 8.27 3.14 9.55
C SER A 327 8.99 2.58 10.78
N LEU A 328 8.23 1.92 11.65
CA LEU A 328 8.76 1.21 12.81
C LEU A 328 9.63 0.02 12.38
N PRO A 329 10.45 -0.55 13.29
CA PRO A 329 11.11 -1.84 13.07
C PRO A 329 10.10 -2.88 12.57
N GLU A 330 10.54 -3.80 11.69
CA GLU A 330 9.63 -4.64 10.89
C GLU A 330 8.59 -5.40 11.73
N GLU A 331 9.00 -5.95 12.87
CA GLU A 331 8.07 -6.65 13.77
C GLU A 331 6.98 -5.72 14.31
N GLU A 332 7.36 -4.55 14.82
CA GLU A 332 6.42 -3.55 15.35
C GLU A 332 5.54 -2.95 14.25
N PHE A 333 6.10 -2.79 13.05
CA PHE A 333 5.36 -2.35 11.88
C PHE A 333 4.24 -3.32 11.52
N LEU A 334 4.52 -4.63 11.46
CA LEU A 334 3.55 -5.67 11.13
C LEU A 334 2.49 -5.87 12.22
N LYS A 335 2.81 -5.58 13.48
CA LYS A 335 1.86 -5.57 14.60
C LYS A 335 0.84 -4.45 14.51
N ARG A 336 1.12 -3.37 13.76
CA ARG A 336 0.29 -2.16 13.69
C ARG A 336 -0.35 -1.92 12.32
N CYS A 337 0.25 -2.39 11.22
CA CYS A 337 -0.24 -2.08 9.88
C CYS A 337 -1.58 -2.76 9.56
N VAL A 338 -2.64 -1.97 9.42
CA VAL A 338 -4.00 -2.44 9.03
C VAL A 338 -4.20 -2.56 7.53
N LYS A 339 -3.17 -2.32 6.72
CA LYS A 339 -3.20 -2.50 5.25
C LYS A 339 -4.28 -1.65 4.55
N CYS A 340 -4.56 -0.47 5.05
CA CYS A 340 -5.61 0.42 4.55
C CYS A 340 -5.25 1.14 3.24
N GLY A 341 -3.95 1.26 2.90
CA GLY A 341 -3.48 1.93 1.68
C GLY A 341 -3.47 3.46 1.72
N GLN A 342 -3.75 4.12 2.86
CA GLN A 342 -3.75 5.59 2.95
C GLN A 342 -2.36 6.19 2.68
N CYS A 343 -1.29 5.60 3.23
CA CYS A 343 0.08 6.04 2.98
C CYS A 343 0.49 5.93 1.50
N MET A 344 -0.03 4.95 0.77
CA MET A 344 0.16 4.80 -0.66
C MET A 344 -0.60 5.89 -1.42
N ARG A 345 -1.82 6.18 -0.97
CA ARG A 345 -2.69 7.19 -1.55
C ARG A 345 -2.10 8.60 -1.45
N VAL A 346 -1.59 8.98 -0.28
CA VAL A 346 -1.06 10.33 -0.01
C VAL A 346 0.29 10.58 -0.68
N CYS A 347 1.03 9.53 -1.06
CA CYS A 347 2.36 9.65 -1.65
C CYS A 347 2.33 10.43 -2.98
N PRO A 348 2.98 11.61 -3.09
CA PRO A 348 2.89 12.43 -4.30
C PRO A 348 3.52 11.77 -5.52
N THR A 349 4.59 11.02 -5.35
CA THR A 349 5.31 10.34 -6.45
C THR A 349 4.77 8.96 -6.80
N ASN A 350 3.80 8.43 -6.03
CA ASN A 350 3.27 7.08 -6.20
C ASN A 350 4.33 5.96 -6.04
N VAL A 351 5.46 6.25 -5.39
CA VAL A 351 6.52 5.26 -5.14
C VAL A 351 6.13 4.23 -4.09
N ILE A 352 5.19 4.57 -3.18
CA ILE A 352 4.68 3.63 -2.18
C ILE A 352 3.64 2.73 -2.83
N GLN A 353 3.95 1.45 -2.91
CA GLN A 353 3.15 0.42 -3.56
C GLN A 353 2.66 -0.63 -2.56
N PRO A 354 1.54 -1.31 -2.82
CA PRO A 354 1.14 -2.47 -2.03
C PRO A 354 2.10 -3.63 -2.27
N ALA A 355 2.69 -4.17 -1.21
CA ALA A 355 3.50 -5.37 -1.31
C ALA A 355 2.66 -6.55 -1.83
N GLY A 356 3.22 -7.32 -2.74
CA GLY A 356 2.71 -8.63 -3.12
C GLY A 356 3.14 -9.69 -2.10
N PHE A 357 3.80 -10.74 -2.60
CA PHE A 357 4.33 -11.81 -1.75
C PHE A 357 5.83 -11.66 -1.47
N GLU A 358 6.44 -10.51 -1.81
CA GLU A 358 7.89 -10.28 -1.68
C GLU A 358 8.40 -10.38 -0.25
N GLY A 359 7.58 -10.09 0.73
CA GLY A 359 7.90 -10.21 2.15
C GLY A 359 7.16 -11.35 2.85
N GLY A 360 6.59 -12.30 2.09
CA GLY A 360 5.72 -13.36 2.62
C GLY A 360 4.28 -12.91 2.82
N LEU A 361 3.43 -13.82 3.33
CA LEU A 361 1.98 -13.59 3.48
C LEU A 361 1.64 -12.46 4.46
N GLU A 362 2.45 -12.25 5.49
CA GLU A 362 2.21 -11.15 6.46
C GLU A 362 2.35 -9.78 5.80
N ASN A 363 3.20 -9.67 4.79
CA ASN A 363 3.48 -8.43 4.09
C ASN A 363 2.47 -8.08 3.00
N LEU A 364 1.58 -9.00 2.65
CA LEU A 364 0.57 -8.75 1.62
C LEU A 364 -0.17 -7.43 1.85
N TRP A 365 -0.14 -6.55 0.83
CA TRP A 365 -0.73 -5.21 0.84
C TRP A 365 -0.17 -4.22 1.88
N THR A 366 0.97 -4.50 2.48
CA THR A 366 1.69 -3.50 3.27
C THR A 366 2.44 -2.52 2.35
N PRO A 367 2.72 -1.27 2.79
CA PRO A 367 3.42 -0.29 1.97
C PRO A 367 4.90 -0.64 1.77
N VAL A 368 5.35 -0.64 0.54
CA VAL A 368 6.76 -0.78 0.14
C VAL A 368 7.14 0.31 -0.84
N LEU A 369 8.39 0.76 -0.83
CA LEU A 369 8.91 1.64 -1.86
C LEU A 369 9.28 0.79 -3.09
N ASN A 370 8.57 1.00 -4.19
CA ASN A 370 8.92 0.43 -5.49
C ASN A 370 9.34 1.56 -6.44
N ASN A 371 10.64 1.81 -6.48
CA ASN A 371 11.23 2.92 -7.23
C ASN A 371 11.10 2.80 -8.77
N ARG A 372 10.48 1.74 -9.27
CA ARG A 372 10.25 1.54 -10.71
C ARG A 372 8.88 2.03 -11.16
N ILE A 373 8.01 2.35 -10.20
CA ILE A 373 6.63 2.77 -10.43
C ILE A 373 6.47 4.20 -9.90
N GLY A 374 5.61 4.96 -10.56
CA GLY A 374 5.34 6.34 -10.19
C GLY A 374 6.11 7.34 -11.02
N SER A 375 6.24 8.56 -10.52
CA SER A 375 6.88 9.68 -11.20
C SER A 375 8.29 9.99 -10.69
N SER A 376 8.71 9.41 -9.58
CA SER A 376 10.05 9.56 -8.98
C SER A 376 10.16 8.64 -7.74
N GLY A 377 11.35 8.59 -7.12
CA GLY A 377 11.55 7.99 -5.80
C GLY A 377 10.91 8.79 -4.66
N CYS A 378 11.29 8.50 -3.41
CA CYS A 378 10.81 9.24 -2.24
C CYS A 378 11.36 10.66 -2.20
N GLN A 379 10.49 11.66 -2.27
CA GLN A 379 10.89 13.07 -2.23
C GLN A 379 11.54 13.44 -0.90
N LEU A 380 12.63 14.20 -0.96
CA LEU A 380 13.44 14.58 0.20
C LEU A 380 12.62 15.40 1.22
N ASN A 381 11.82 16.33 0.75
CA ASN A 381 11.02 17.28 1.54
C ASN A 381 9.59 16.80 1.87
N CYS A 382 9.30 15.48 1.82
CA CYS A 382 7.97 14.93 2.05
C CYS A 382 7.97 13.94 3.22
N VAL A 383 7.00 14.11 4.15
CA VAL A 383 6.76 13.25 5.31
C VAL A 383 5.29 12.81 5.43
N ALA A 384 4.49 12.98 4.38
CA ALA A 384 3.04 12.83 4.40
C ALA A 384 2.55 11.41 4.77
N CYS A 385 3.31 10.36 4.47
CA CYS A 385 2.90 8.97 4.73
C CYS A 385 2.71 8.66 6.22
N GLY A 386 3.52 9.28 7.10
CA GLY A 386 3.35 9.15 8.56
C GLY A 386 2.15 9.91 9.11
N GLN A 387 1.80 11.05 8.49
CA GLN A 387 0.68 11.90 8.94
C GLN A 387 -0.70 11.26 8.75
N VAL A 388 -0.81 10.27 7.87
CA VAL A 388 -2.07 9.57 7.55
C VAL A 388 -2.13 8.14 8.09
N CYS A 389 -1.16 7.73 8.88
CA CYS A 389 -1.09 6.36 9.39
C CYS A 389 -1.90 6.22 10.68
N THR A 390 -3.08 5.63 10.60
CA THR A 390 -4.06 5.48 11.68
C THR A 390 -3.52 4.81 12.94
N THR A 391 -2.62 3.83 12.77
CA THR A 391 -2.07 3.01 13.87
C THR A 391 -0.63 3.34 14.19
N SER A 392 -0.08 4.41 13.59
CA SER A 392 1.33 4.78 13.70
C SER A 392 2.32 3.65 13.38
N ALA A 393 1.94 2.72 12.49
CA ALA A 393 2.91 1.78 11.91
C ALA A 393 4.00 2.53 11.13
N ILE A 394 3.62 3.65 10.49
CA ILE A 394 4.53 4.70 10.02
C ILE A 394 4.34 5.87 10.98
N ARG A 395 5.35 6.17 11.76
CA ARG A 395 5.34 7.23 12.77
C ARG A 395 5.29 8.61 12.08
N PRO A 396 4.48 9.54 12.55
CA PRO A 396 4.57 10.92 12.09
C PRO A 396 5.94 11.50 12.48
N ILE A 397 6.69 11.94 11.49
CA ILE A 397 8.00 12.55 11.64
C ILE A 397 7.99 13.97 11.11
N THR A 398 8.90 14.82 11.61
CA THR A 398 9.15 16.14 11.05
C THR A 398 10.10 16.06 9.86
N LEU A 399 10.16 17.14 9.07
CA LEU A 399 11.14 17.22 8.00
C LEU A 399 12.58 17.31 8.56
N ALA A 400 12.76 17.99 9.68
CA ALA A 400 14.06 18.08 10.36
C ALA A 400 14.55 16.68 10.82
N GLU A 401 13.67 15.87 11.37
CA GLU A 401 13.98 14.50 11.75
C GLU A 401 14.34 13.63 10.53
N LYS A 402 13.57 13.74 9.46
CA LYS A 402 13.86 12.99 8.22
C LYS A 402 15.24 13.32 7.64
N LEU A 403 15.61 14.58 7.67
CA LEU A 403 16.87 15.08 7.10
C LEU A 403 18.05 14.98 8.06
N GLY A 404 17.83 14.72 9.35
CA GLY A 404 18.86 14.71 10.37
C GLY A 404 19.49 16.10 10.56
N VAL A 405 18.65 17.14 10.66
CA VAL A 405 19.12 18.52 10.86
C VAL A 405 18.57 19.09 12.16
N ASN A 406 19.13 20.22 12.59
CA ASN A 406 18.79 20.90 13.85
C ASN A 406 18.97 19.96 15.06
N GLU A 407 17.92 19.73 15.83
CA GLU A 407 17.88 18.84 17.00
C GLU A 407 18.19 17.37 16.70
N PHE A 408 18.07 16.96 15.42
CA PHE A 408 18.34 15.58 14.97
C PHE A 408 19.71 15.43 14.29
N ALA A 409 20.60 16.45 14.35
CA ALA A 409 21.88 16.41 13.66
C ALA A 409 22.80 15.29 14.15
N GLU A 410 22.77 14.98 15.45
CA GLU A 410 23.54 13.88 16.05
C GLU A 410 23.03 12.51 15.61
N ALA A 411 21.71 12.32 15.52
CA ALA A 411 21.10 11.08 15.06
C ALA A 411 21.28 10.85 13.55
N GLY A 412 21.51 11.91 12.80
CA GLY A 412 21.63 11.88 11.35
C GLY A 412 20.28 11.67 10.61
N PRO A 413 20.31 11.58 9.28
CA PRO A 413 19.11 11.43 8.46
C PRO A 413 18.49 10.03 8.60
N ILE A 414 17.17 9.94 8.44
CA ILE A 414 16.45 8.66 8.35
C ILE A 414 16.82 7.97 7.03
N LYS A 415 17.55 6.88 7.12
CA LYS A 415 17.88 6.01 5.99
C LYS A 415 16.80 4.95 5.81
N MET A 416 16.21 4.88 4.61
CA MET A 416 15.24 3.84 4.23
C MET A 416 15.94 2.60 3.67
N GLY A 417 17.21 2.73 3.35
CA GLY A 417 18.07 1.71 2.78
C GLY A 417 19.27 2.32 2.08
N THR A 418 19.96 1.55 1.26
CA THR A 418 21.15 1.98 0.53
C THR A 418 21.07 1.62 -0.95
N ALA A 419 21.60 2.49 -1.81
CA ALA A 419 21.70 2.25 -3.24
C ALA A 419 22.96 1.44 -3.56
N PHE A 420 22.84 0.48 -4.47
CA PHE A 420 23.93 -0.36 -4.98
C PHE A 420 24.00 -0.33 -6.49
N VAL A 421 25.19 -0.17 -7.04
CA VAL A 421 25.44 -0.20 -8.49
C VAL A 421 25.73 -1.64 -8.93
N ASP A 422 24.89 -2.17 -9.79
CA ASP A 422 25.13 -3.43 -10.50
C ASP A 422 26.05 -3.15 -11.69
N ARG A 423 27.35 -3.37 -11.48
CA ARG A 423 28.40 -3.08 -12.46
C ARG A 423 28.21 -3.85 -13.77
N SER A 424 27.62 -5.05 -13.73
CA SER A 424 27.37 -5.86 -14.92
C SER A 424 26.29 -5.29 -15.86
N ARG A 425 25.52 -4.31 -15.38
CA ARG A 425 24.42 -3.68 -16.12
C ARG A 425 24.60 -2.18 -16.34
N CYS A 426 25.47 -1.54 -15.58
CA CYS A 426 25.71 -0.10 -15.64
C CYS A 426 26.42 0.28 -16.94
N LEU A 427 25.93 1.30 -17.66
CA LEU A 427 26.46 1.71 -18.95
C LEU A 427 27.97 2.01 -18.91
N PRO A 428 28.50 2.83 -17.95
CA PRO A 428 29.94 3.08 -17.84
C PRO A 428 30.77 1.87 -17.40
N TRP A 429 30.16 0.91 -16.67
CA TRP A 429 30.90 -0.24 -16.16
C TRP A 429 30.97 -1.41 -17.15
N ALA A 430 29.86 -1.68 -17.85
CA ALA A 430 29.72 -2.90 -18.65
C ALA A 430 29.64 -2.67 -20.18
N MET A 431 29.27 -1.46 -20.61
CA MET A 431 28.91 -1.19 -22.00
C MET A 431 29.76 -0.10 -22.67
N ASP A 432 30.80 0.38 -22.00
CA ASP A 432 31.68 1.45 -22.46
C ASP A 432 30.92 2.70 -22.99
N LYS A 433 29.78 3.03 -22.32
CA LYS A 433 28.94 4.18 -22.67
C LYS A 433 28.91 5.20 -21.53
N PRO A 434 29.19 6.49 -21.80
CA PRO A 434 29.10 7.56 -20.81
C PRO A 434 27.69 7.67 -20.24
N CYS A 435 27.57 7.85 -18.92
CA CYS A 435 26.31 8.05 -18.23
C CYS A 435 26.56 8.62 -16.82
N ILE A 436 25.86 9.70 -16.45
CA ILE A 436 25.95 10.37 -15.14
C ILE A 436 24.57 10.55 -14.48
N VAL A 437 23.51 9.98 -15.06
CA VAL A 437 22.10 10.21 -14.67
C VAL A 437 21.86 10.00 -13.19
N CYS A 438 22.43 8.95 -12.59
CA CYS A 438 22.22 8.66 -11.16
C CYS A 438 22.90 9.69 -10.23
N GLU A 439 24.02 10.27 -10.63
CA GLU A 439 24.67 11.37 -9.89
C GLU A 439 23.89 12.67 -10.05
N GLU A 440 23.49 13.02 -11.29
CA GLU A 440 22.71 14.24 -11.55
C GLU A 440 21.44 14.30 -10.74
N ASN A 441 20.70 13.18 -10.64
CA ASN A 441 19.43 13.11 -9.96
C ASN A 441 19.54 12.81 -8.45
N CYS A 442 20.73 12.71 -7.88
CA CYS A 442 20.89 12.57 -6.44
C CYS A 442 20.49 13.87 -5.73
N PRO A 443 19.45 13.87 -4.86
CA PRO A 443 18.89 15.09 -4.28
C PRO A 443 19.67 15.61 -3.07
N LEU A 444 20.70 14.89 -2.63
CA LEU A 444 21.48 15.25 -1.44
C LEU A 444 22.56 16.29 -1.76
N SER A 445 22.89 17.11 -0.77
CA SER A 445 24.01 18.06 -0.85
C SER A 445 24.86 17.95 0.43
N PRO A 446 26.12 17.47 0.32
CA PRO A 446 26.76 16.92 -0.88
C PRO A 446 26.13 15.60 -1.34
N LYS A 447 26.24 15.30 -2.64
CA LYS A 447 25.65 14.12 -3.26
C LYS A 447 26.20 12.81 -2.66
N ALA A 448 25.33 11.82 -2.48
CA ALA A 448 25.75 10.47 -2.08
C ALA A 448 26.22 9.63 -3.26
N ILE A 449 25.88 10.00 -4.49
CA ILE A 449 26.40 9.36 -5.69
C ILE A 449 27.38 10.30 -6.35
N PHE A 450 28.56 9.82 -6.62
CA PHE A 450 29.63 10.56 -7.30
C PHE A 450 30.25 9.68 -8.38
N THR A 451 30.77 10.31 -9.42
CA THR A 451 31.43 9.59 -10.51
C THR A 451 32.95 9.81 -10.44
N ARG A 452 33.69 8.81 -10.88
CA ARG A 452 35.12 8.91 -11.15
C ARG A 452 35.36 8.80 -12.64
N GLU A 453 36.18 9.70 -13.16
CA GLU A 453 36.56 9.69 -14.57
C GLU A 453 37.63 8.63 -14.80
N GLU A 454 37.40 7.78 -15.80
CA GLU A 454 38.34 6.77 -16.27
C GLU A 454 38.32 6.76 -17.79
N PHE A 455 39.50 6.69 -18.38
CA PHE A 455 39.67 6.48 -19.82
C PHE A 455 39.89 5.00 -20.07
N VAL A 456 39.00 4.41 -20.84
CA VAL A 456 39.01 2.95 -21.10
C VAL A 456 39.15 2.74 -22.59
N THR A 457 40.14 1.95 -22.98
CA THR A 457 40.31 1.52 -24.38
C THR A 457 39.16 0.63 -24.80
N LEU A 458 38.48 0.96 -25.88
CA LEU A 458 37.41 0.16 -26.43
C LEU A 458 37.91 -1.25 -26.79
N ARG A 459 37.02 -2.25 -26.64
CA ARG A 459 37.37 -3.67 -26.86
C ARG A 459 38.05 -3.91 -28.21
N ASP A 460 37.57 -3.25 -29.30
CA ASP A 460 38.12 -3.32 -30.65
C ASP A 460 38.69 -1.95 -31.06
N GLY A 461 39.25 -1.19 -30.11
CA GLY A 461 39.68 0.20 -30.30
C GLY A 461 41.19 0.36 -30.50
N VAL A 462 41.94 -0.72 -30.74
CA VAL A 462 43.38 -0.65 -30.97
C VAL A 462 43.64 -0.80 -32.48
N PHE A 463 44.28 0.21 -33.07
CA PHE A 463 44.52 0.28 -34.51
C PHE A 463 45.98 0.59 -34.80
N THR A 464 46.46 0.11 -35.94
CA THR A 464 47.75 0.51 -36.51
C THR A 464 47.54 1.72 -37.42
N ALA A 465 48.28 2.80 -37.19
CA ALA A 465 48.23 3.99 -38.02
C ALA A 465 48.99 3.71 -39.34
N LYS A 466 48.34 4.01 -40.48
CA LYS A 466 48.95 3.90 -41.82
C LYS A 466 49.62 5.20 -42.20
N LYS A 467 48.94 6.33 -41.97
CA LYS A 467 49.42 7.67 -42.31
C LYS A 467 48.78 8.69 -41.36
N ILE A 468 49.56 9.64 -40.93
CA ILE A 468 49.09 10.78 -40.13
C ILE A 468 49.37 12.04 -40.93
N GLY A 469 48.32 12.80 -41.19
CA GLY A 469 48.40 14.08 -41.94
C GLY A 469 47.59 15.14 -41.26
N GLY A 470 48.28 16.15 -40.66
CA GLY A 470 47.62 17.23 -39.95
C GLY A 470 46.83 16.70 -38.75
N ASP A 471 45.52 16.79 -38.79
CA ASP A 471 44.58 16.41 -37.71
C ASP A 471 43.94 15.05 -37.98
N THR A 472 44.33 14.32 -39.06
CA THR A 472 43.70 13.08 -39.49
C THR A 472 44.69 11.90 -39.42
N ILE A 473 44.20 10.78 -38.87
CA ILE A 473 44.92 9.52 -38.77
C ILE A 473 44.22 8.50 -39.66
N GLU A 474 44.90 7.98 -40.66
CA GLU A 474 44.46 6.84 -41.47
C GLU A 474 44.83 5.52 -40.77
N ILE A 475 43.91 4.60 -40.66
CA ILE A 475 44.15 3.26 -40.10
C ILE A 475 44.52 2.25 -41.18
N LEU A 476 45.43 1.35 -40.85
CA LEU A 476 45.94 0.36 -41.79
C LEU A 476 44.97 -0.80 -41.98
N GLU A 477 44.42 -1.30 -40.88
CA GLU A 477 43.52 -2.44 -40.84
C GLU A 477 42.31 -2.16 -39.96
N GLY A 478 41.10 -2.59 -40.37
CA GLY A 478 39.84 -2.43 -39.67
C GLY A 478 38.86 -1.52 -40.38
N SER A 479 37.58 -1.64 -40.05
CA SER A 479 36.50 -0.77 -40.53
C SER A 479 35.79 -0.16 -39.37
N LEU A 480 35.76 1.17 -39.33
CA LEU A 480 35.04 1.95 -38.32
C LEU A 480 33.62 2.25 -38.82
N LYS A 481 32.64 2.22 -37.97
CA LYS A 481 31.33 2.79 -38.31
C LYS A 481 31.48 4.30 -38.49
N PRO A 482 31.14 4.86 -39.69
CA PRO A 482 31.20 6.32 -39.90
C PRO A 482 30.44 7.10 -38.83
N ALA A 483 31.00 8.22 -38.42
CA ALA A 483 30.47 9.13 -37.39
C ALA A 483 30.22 8.51 -36.01
N LYS A 484 30.67 7.29 -35.73
CA LYS A 484 30.47 6.63 -34.42
C LYS A 484 31.09 7.39 -33.27
N PHE A 485 32.24 8.00 -33.49
CA PHE A 485 33.03 8.68 -32.46
C PHE A 485 32.91 10.21 -32.52
N ALA A 486 32.18 10.76 -33.48
CA ALA A 486 32.13 12.20 -33.77
C ALA A 486 31.36 13.03 -32.74
N GLY A 487 30.42 12.43 -32.03
CA GLY A 487 29.51 13.17 -31.10
C GLY A 487 29.68 12.84 -29.62
N GLY A 488 30.73 12.08 -29.25
CA GLY A 488 30.88 11.58 -27.89
C GLY A 488 32.20 11.98 -27.22
N ASP A 489 32.40 11.44 -26.01
CA ASP A 489 33.63 11.58 -25.24
C ASP A 489 34.65 10.49 -25.61
N TYR A 490 35.01 10.47 -26.90
CA TYR A 490 36.00 9.55 -27.44
C TYR A 490 37.32 10.28 -27.70
N TYR A 491 38.41 9.60 -27.41
CA TYR A 491 39.77 10.11 -27.48
C TYR A 491 40.65 9.12 -28.21
N CYS A 492 41.56 9.64 -29.00
CA CYS A 492 42.69 8.87 -29.54
C CYS A 492 43.86 8.99 -28.56
N ALA A 493 44.29 7.87 -27.99
CA ALA A 493 45.45 7.80 -27.11
C ALA A 493 46.64 7.21 -27.84
N VAL A 494 47.84 7.72 -27.53
CA VAL A 494 49.11 7.24 -28.02
C VAL A 494 49.99 6.97 -26.80
N ASP A 495 50.54 5.75 -26.72
CA ASP A 495 51.40 5.27 -25.64
C ASP A 495 50.84 5.48 -24.23
N GLY A 496 49.51 5.45 -24.10
CA GLY A 496 48.78 5.51 -22.85
C GLY A 496 48.80 6.86 -22.11
N SER A 497 49.61 7.82 -22.52
CA SER A 497 49.85 9.06 -21.77
C SER A 497 49.26 10.31 -22.42
N ALA A 498 49.25 10.41 -23.73
CA ALA A 498 48.72 11.55 -24.46
C ALA A 498 47.38 11.22 -25.10
N ARG A 499 46.36 12.11 -24.96
CA ARG A 499 45.00 11.90 -25.45
C ARG A 499 44.51 13.12 -26.22
N TRP A 500 43.91 12.90 -27.38
CA TRP A 500 43.29 13.94 -28.18
C TRP A 500 41.84 13.56 -28.48
N LYS A 501 40.94 14.52 -28.35
CA LYS A 501 39.51 14.29 -28.60
C LYS A 501 39.26 13.97 -30.07
N ILE A 502 38.51 12.92 -30.36
CA ILE A 502 38.09 12.57 -31.72
C ILE A 502 36.91 13.47 -32.08
N THR A 503 37.01 14.22 -33.17
CA THR A 503 36.00 15.15 -33.66
C THR A 503 35.16 14.57 -34.80
N ALA A 504 35.75 13.69 -35.60
CA ALA A 504 35.08 12.98 -36.70
C ALA A 504 35.73 11.62 -36.97
N ASN A 505 35.01 10.72 -37.59
CA ASN A 505 35.59 9.50 -38.15
C ASN A 505 34.86 9.05 -39.42
N THR A 506 35.64 8.49 -40.35
CA THR A 506 35.15 7.74 -41.52
C THR A 506 35.30 6.25 -41.29
N GLU A 507 35.16 5.41 -42.30
CA GLU A 507 35.42 3.97 -42.21
C GLU A 507 36.91 3.65 -42.01
N THR A 508 37.81 4.51 -42.48
CA THR A 508 39.26 4.28 -42.50
C THR A 508 40.08 5.36 -41.84
N SER A 509 39.44 6.41 -41.31
CA SER A 509 40.20 7.52 -40.71
C SER A 509 39.53 8.07 -39.44
N LEU A 510 40.35 8.64 -38.55
CA LEU A 510 39.97 9.39 -37.35
C LEU A 510 40.47 10.82 -37.47
N THR A 511 39.61 11.79 -37.23
CA THR A 511 39.99 13.21 -37.11
C THR A 511 40.04 13.58 -35.64
N VAL A 512 41.13 14.14 -35.17
CA VAL A 512 41.35 14.51 -33.78
C VAL A 512 41.53 16.04 -33.63
N SER A 513 41.25 16.57 -32.44
CA SER A 513 41.61 17.96 -32.11
C SER A 513 43.11 18.03 -31.84
N ALA A 514 43.90 18.10 -32.92
CA ALA A 514 45.35 18.11 -32.84
C ALA A 514 45.92 19.42 -32.29
N ASP A 515 46.86 19.30 -31.39
CA ASP A 515 47.70 20.41 -30.89
C ASP A 515 49.14 20.31 -31.42
N GLU A 516 50.02 21.23 -31.06
CA GLU A 516 51.42 21.18 -31.43
C GLU A 516 52.13 19.88 -30.96
N ARG A 517 51.71 19.33 -29.83
CA ARG A 517 52.25 18.10 -29.26
C ARG A 517 51.90 16.91 -30.15
N PHE A 518 50.66 16.83 -30.63
CA PHE A 518 50.21 15.81 -31.55
C PHE A 518 51.04 15.86 -32.85
N ARG A 519 51.22 17.04 -33.42
CA ARG A 519 51.97 17.21 -34.71
C ARG A 519 53.43 16.81 -34.58
N LYS A 520 54.06 17.02 -33.43
CA LYS A 520 55.45 16.61 -33.16
C LYS A 520 55.56 15.08 -33.02
N LEU A 521 54.58 14.45 -32.38
CA LEU A 521 54.58 13.00 -32.20
C LEU A 521 54.08 12.21 -33.41
N ALA A 522 53.43 12.88 -34.36
CA ALA A 522 52.79 12.24 -35.53
C ALA A 522 53.71 11.32 -36.38
N ALA A 523 55.00 11.67 -36.45
CA ALA A 523 56.01 10.87 -37.20
C ALA A 523 56.39 9.55 -36.53
N GLU A 524 56.17 9.42 -35.21
CA GLU A 524 56.58 8.26 -34.41
C GLU A 524 55.43 7.32 -34.08
N ILE A 525 54.16 7.75 -34.34
CA ILE A 525 52.97 7.00 -33.97
C ILE A 525 52.74 5.83 -34.93
N SER A 526 52.90 4.63 -34.43
CA SER A 526 52.57 3.39 -35.14
C SER A 526 51.30 2.72 -34.66
N LYS A 527 50.95 2.94 -33.38
CA LYS A 527 49.80 2.32 -32.74
C LYS A 527 48.95 3.38 -32.04
N ILE A 528 47.65 3.32 -32.21
CA ILE A 528 46.68 4.20 -31.59
C ILE A 528 45.63 3.40 -30.85
N GLU A 529 45.12 3.98 -29.77
CA GLU A 529 44.02 3.43 -28.99
C GLU A 529 42.85 4.39 -29.00
N VAL A 530 41.67 3.92 -29.37
CA VAL A 530 40.44 4.67 -29.19
C VAL A 530 39.93 4.42 -27.78
N GLN A 531 40.00 5.44 -26.98
CA GLN A 531 39.52 5.44 -25.58
C GLN A 531 38.22 6.21 -25.47
N VAL A 532 37.37 5.75 -24.58
CA VAL A 532 36.17 6.48 -24.16
C VAL A 532 36.35 7.02 -22.72
N ARG A 533 35.97 8.26 -22.51
CA ARG A 533 35.93 8.83 -21.19
C ARG A 533 34.66 8.37 -20.49
N LEU A 534 34.79 7.56 -19.45
CA LEU A 534 33.71 7.02 -18.67
C LEU A 534 33.66 7.67 -17.29
N GLN A 535 32.47 8.02 -16.85
CA GLN A 535 32.19 8.50 -15.52
C GLN A 535 31.53 7.37 -14.74
N ARG A 536 32.35 6.56 -14.07
CA ARG A 536 31.89 5.37 -13.33
C ARG A 536 31.28 5.78 -11.99
N PRO A 537 30.00 5.44 -11.74
CA PRO A 537 29.33 5.83 -10.50
C PRO A 537 29.76 4.96 -9.32
N TYR A 538 29.90 5.65 -8.16
CA TYR A 538 30.11 5.08 -6.84
C TYR A 538 29.07 5.66 -5.88
N VAL A 539 28.77 4.92 -4.80
CA VAL A 539 27.81 5.33 -3.78
C VAL A 539 28.54 5.51 -2.44
N ASP A 540 28.40 6.67 -1.87
CA ASP A 540 28.76 6.93 -0.48
C ASP A 540 27.63 6.38 0.42
N ILE A 541 27.88 5.26 1.07
CA ILE A 541 26.89 4.55 1.89
C ILE A 541 26.53 5.31 3.17
N GLU A 542 27.42 6.18 3.67
CA GLU A 542 27.14 6.97 4.86
C GLU A 542 26.15 8.09 4.55
N ARG A 543 26.24 8.70 3.37
CA ARG A 543 25.36 9.77 2.93
C ARG A 543 24.04 9.26 2.31
N CYS A 544 24.06 8.08 1.70
CA CYS A 544 22.90 7.54 1.02
C CYS A 544 21.73 7.29 1.99
N ILE A 545 20.56 7.87 1.70
CA ILE A 545 19.33 7.70 2.49
C ILE A 545 18.34 6.70 1.88
N GLY A 546 18.68 6.09 0.74
CA GLY A 546 17.82 5.10 0.09
C GLY A 546 16.53 5.67 -0.51
N CYS A 547 16.52 6.93 -0.96
CA CYS A 547 15.32 7.59 -1.53
C CYS A 547 14.85 6.99 -2.86
N GLY A 548 15.71 6.27 -3.59
CA GLY A 548 15.38 5.55 -4.81
C GLY A 548 15.24 6.40 -6.08
N ILE A 549 15.50 7.71 -6.04
CA ILE A 549 15.43 8.58 -7.22
C ILE A 549 16.42 8.10 -8.29
N CYS A 550 17.64 7.73 -7.89
CA CYS A 550 18.65 7.20 -8.81
C CYS A 550 18.22 5.89 -9.50
N GLU A 551 17.48 5.01 -8.79
CA GLU A 551 16.91 3.80 -9.39
C GLU A 551 15.81 4.14 -10.38
N HIS A 552 14.93 5.10 -10.05
CA HIS A 552 13.85 5.54 -10.92
C HIS A 552 14.39 6.07 -12.25
N GLU A 553 15.33 7.01 -12.17
CA GLU A 553 15.87 7.74 -13.31
C GLU A 553 16.88 6.91 -14.16
N CYS A 554 17.36 5.78 -13.65
CA CYS A 554 18.33 4.97 -14.38
C CYS A 554 17.80 4.57 -15.78
N PRO A 555 18.52 4.89 -16.87
CA PRO A 555 18.05 4.66 -18.24
C PRO A 555 18.05 3.20 -18.67
N VAL A 556 18.70 2.30 -17.89
CA VAL A 556 18.78 0.88 -18.20
C VAL A 556 17.39 0.25 -18.09
N SER A 557 16.92 -0.37 -19.16
CA SER A 557 15.62 -1.02 -19.24
C SER A 557 15.51 -2.29 -18.37
N GLY A 558 14.30 -2.65 -17.97
CA GLY A 558 14.01 -3.82 -17.15
C GLY A 558 14.59 -3.71 -15.74
N LYS A 559 15.52 -4.58 -15.37
CA LYS A 559 16.21 -4.52 -14.08
C LYS A 559 17.22 -3.38 -14.10
N LYS A 560 16.99 -2.32 -13.34
CA LYS A 560 17.84 -1.13 -13.28
C LYS A 560 19.29 -1.47 -12.87
N ALA A 561 20.25 -0.70 -13.34
CA ALA A 561 21.66 -0.87 -13.00
C ALA A 561 22.01 -0.33 -11.61
N ILE A 562 21.26 0.63 -11.07
CA ILE A 562 21.36 1.05 -9.70
C ILE A 562 20.04 0.71 -9.00
N ARG A 563 20.10 0.18 -7.79
CA ARG A 563 18.94 -0.31 -7.05
C ARG A 563 19.10 -0.03 -5.57
N VAL A 564 17.98 0.26 -4.91
CA VAL A 564 17.92 0.44 -3.46
C VAL A 564 17.48 -0.86 -2.81
N SER A 565 18.19 -1.22 -1.74
CA SER A 565 17.80 -2.31 -0.84
C SER A 565 17.65 -1.78 0.59
N ALA A 566 16.99 -2.55 1.45
CA ALA A 566 16.78 -2.16 2.85
C ALA A 566 18.04 -2.26 3.73
N GLU A 567 19.19 -2.59 3.15
CA GLU A 567 20.47 -2.63 3.87
C GLU A 567 20.88 -1.22 4.32
N GLY A 568 21.37 -1.11 5.54
CA GLY A 568 21.76 0.16 6.15
C GLY A 568 20.57 1.05 6.55
N GLU A 569 19.34 0.52 6.61
CA GLU A 569 18.20 1.28 7.10
C GLU A 569 18.28 1.58 8.60
N THR A 570 17.91 2.81 9.01
CA THR A 570 18.02 3.26 10.40
C THR A 570 17.06 2.57 11.37
N ARG A 571 15.98 1.97 10.89
CA ARG A 571 14.97 1.28 11.72
C ARG A 571 15.39 -0.13 12.16
N SER A 572 16.47 -0.71 11.64
CA SER A 572 16.94 -2.05 11.97
C SER A 572 18.43 -2.05 12.26
N ALA A 573 18.80 -2.46 13.47
CA ALA A 573 20.20 -2.63 13.84
C ALA A 573 20.86 -3.82 13.10
N ASP A 574 20.08 -4.85 12.76
CA ASP A 574 20.57 -6.07 12.13
C ASP A 574 20.95 -5.93 10.65
N ARG A 575 20.59 -4.81 10.03
CA ARG A 575 20.86 -4.54 8.61
C ARG A 575 22.00 -3.56 8.36
N LYS A 576 22.92 -3.46 9.31
CA LYS A 576 24.14 -2.65 9.16
C LYS A 576 25.00 -3.22 8.04
N LEU A 577 25.49 -2.35 7.15
CA LEU A 577 26.40 -2.73 6.05
C LEU A 577 27.81 -3.00 6.52
N LEU A 578 28.23 -2.31 7.59
CA LEU A 578 29.56 -2.44 8.16
C LEU A 578 29.45 -3.10 9.52
N LEU A 579 30.30 -4.08 9.78
CA LEU A 579 30.49 -4.65 11.11
C LEU A 579 31.11 -3.57 11.99
N GLU A 580 30.54 -3.36 13.17
CA GLU A 580 31.20 -2.55 14.20
C GLU A 580 32.49 -3.29 14.62
N ARG A 581 33.63 -2.60 14.50
CA ARG A 581 34.92 -3.11 14.95
C ARG A 581 35.06 -2.93 16.45
#